data_f209f4741f910ae72683e245edaa525e
#
_entry.id   f209f4741f910ae72683e245edaa525e
#
_cell.length_a   1.000
_cell.length_b   1.000
_cell.length_c   1.000
_cell.angle_alpha   90.00
_cell.angle_beta   90.00
_cell.angle_gamma   90.00
#
_symmetry.space_group_name_H-M   'P 1'
#
loop_
_entity.id
_entity.type
_entity.pdbx_description
1 polymer ?
#
loop_
_entity_poly.entity_id
_entity_poly.type
_entity_poly.pdbx_seq_one_letter_code
_entity_poly.pdbx_strand_id
1 'polypeptide(L)'
;VKQITVVKVGGNELDDPAFLTGLTEAVAAFVGPLMLVHGGGKEITAALAQTGVPNEFIAGLRVTSPEAMAVMQQVVCGTINQRVVASLVRVGVRALGLSGLDLGLLRCVPHRPDGLELGRVGLITLVDAVALHAMLAQGWVPTFAPVALGLDDGLSYNVNADMVAQAVAGALAPSELVFVSNVPGVILEGEVVPVLDQVAVEQAIACGAISGGMIPKVRAALDALAAGATQVRITNLAGFASGGTRFFAS
;
A
#
# COMPACT_ATOMS: atom_id res chain seq x y z
N VAL A 1 18.25 -15.98 -2.27
CA VAL A 1 16.79 -15.71 -2.10
C VAL A 1 16.41 -14.73 -3.19
N LYS A 2 15.33 -15.01 -3.97
CA LYS A 2 14.82 -14.04 -4.94
C LYS A 2 14.23 -12.86 -4.16
N GLN A 3 14.50 -11.62 -4.64
CA GLN A 3 13.91 -10.41 -4.08
C GLN A 3 12.39 -10.47 -4.20
N ILE A 4 11.69 -10.15 -3.13
CA ILE A 4 10.22 -10.08 -3.11
C ILE A 4 9.79 -8.69 -3.53
N THR A 5 8.79 -8.60 -4.40
CA THR A 5 8.21 -7.33 -4.80
C THR A 5 6.87 -7.12 -4.10
N VAL A 6 6.80 -6.07 -3.30
CA VAL A 6 5.55 -5.59 -2.70
C VAL A 6 5.05 -4.43 -3.54
N VAL A 7 3.87 -4.55 -4.10
CA VAL A 7 3.27 -3.53 -4.97
C VAL A 7 2.13 -2.84 -4.22
N LYS A 8 2.24 -1.54 -4.04
CA LYS A 8 1.15 -0.73 -3.49
C LYS A 8 0.44 0.03 -4.61
N VAL A 9 -0.87 -0.13 -4.68
CA VAL A 9 -1.74 0.63 -5.60
C VAL A 9 -2.70 1.52 -4.83
N GLY A 10 -2.91 2.75 -5.31
CA GLY A 10 -3.87 3.68 -4.74
C GLY A 10 -5.31 3.20 -4.92
N GLY A 11 -6.19 3.54 -3.97
CA GLY A 11 -7.60 3.20 -4.10
C GLY A 11 -8.34 4.06 -5.13
N ASN A 12 -7.77 5.20 -5.51
CA ASN A 12 -8.40 6.11 -6.48
C ASN A 12 -8.29 5.62 -7.93
N GLU A 13 -7.31 4.79 -8.21
CA GLU A 13 -7.05 4.23 -9.53
C GLU A 13 -7.85 2.94 -9.77
N LEU A 14 -8.21 2.21 -8.71
CA LEU A 14 -8.87 0.90 -8.82
C LEU A 14 -10.34 0.97 -9.26
N ASP A 15 -10.97 2.15 -9.21
CA ASP A 15 -12.32 2.38 -9.77
C ASP A 15 -12.29 2.47 -11.30
N ASP A 16 -11.11 2.75 -11.91
CA ASP A 16 -10.95 2.81 -13.36
C ASP A 16 -10.74 1.39 -13.91
N PRO A 17 -11.68 0.88 -14.72
CA PRO A 17 -11.54 -0.44 -15.34
C PRO A 17 -10.30 -0.58 -16.24
N ALA A 18 -9.86 0.51 -16.89
CA ALA A 18 -8.67 0.49 -17.73
C ALA A 18 -7.40 0.33 -16.88
N PHE A 19 -7.34 1.05 -15.74
CA PHE A 19 -6.24 0.88 -14.79
C PHE A 19 -6.21 -0.54 -14.21
N LEU A 20 -7.36 -1.08 -13.79
CA LEU A 20 -7.43 -2.43 -13.23
C LEU A 20 -7.00 -3.49 -14.26
N THR A 21 -7.39 -3.32 -15.52
CA THR A 21 -6.94 -4.20 -16.62
C THR A 21 -5.43 -4.13 -16.79
N GLY A 22 -4.86 -2.95 -16.93
CA GLY A 22 -3.41 -2.77 -17.06
C GLY A 22 -2.62 -3.29 -15.86
N LEU A 23 -3.15 -3.12 -14.64
CA LEU A 23 -2.54 -3.69 -13.43
C LEU A 23 -2.51 -5.22 -13.48
N THR A 24 -3.62 -5.86 -13.84
CA THR A 24 -3.69 -7.32 -13.89
C THR A 24 -2.79 -7.90 -14.97
N GLU A 25 -2.69 -7.26 -16.12
CA GLU A 25 -1.75 -7.63 -17.21
C GLU A 25 -0.29 -7.48 -16.75
N ALA A 26 0.05 -6.37 -16.09
CA ALA A 26 1.39 -6.13 -15.57
C ALA A 26 1.79 -7.16 -14.50
N VAL A 27 0.86 -7.52 -13.58
CA VAL A 27 1.09 -8.56 -12.57
C VAL A 27 1.21 -9.95 -13.21
N ALA A 28 0.39 -10.26 -14.21
CA ALA A 28 0.46 -11.56 -14.91
C ALA A 28 1.78 -11.74 -15.69
N ALA A 29 2.33 -10.66 -16.23
CA ALA A 29 3.62 -10.66 -16.92
C ALA A 29 4.83 -10.63 -15.99
N PHE A 30 4.63 -10.35 -14.69
CA PHE A 30 5.72 -10.23 -13.72
C PHE A 30 6.34 -11.59 -13.38
N VAL A 31 7.68 -11.63 -13.36
CA VAL A 31 8.44 -12.85 -13.05
C VAL A 31 9.11 -12.73 -11.69
N GLY A 32 8.53 -13.35 -10.69
CA GLY A 32 9.09 -13.36 -9.32
C GLY A 32 8.00 -13.44 -8.25
N PRO A 33 8.41 -13.54 -6.97
CA PRO A 33 7.46 -13.46 -5.87
C PRO A 33 6.94 -12.04 -5.75
N LEU A 34 5.62 -11.90 -5.78
CA LEU A 34 4.93 -10.61 -5.75
C LEU A 34 3.74 -10.66 -4.82
N MET A 35 3.49 -9.57 -4.11
CA MET A 35 2.25 -9.36 -3.39
C MET A 35 1.73 -7.93 -3.62
N LEU A 36 0.42 -7.77 -3.45
CA LEU A 36 -0.28 -6.51 -3.65
C LEU A 36 -0.80 -5.97 -2.32
N VAL A 37 -0.74 -4.66 -2.17
CA VAL A 37 -1.45 -3.90 -1.14
C VAL A 37 -2.25 -2.83 -1.85
N HIS A 38 -3.56 -2.78 -1.62
CA HIS A 38 -4.43 -1.79 -2.26
C HIS A 38 -5.06 -0.84 -1.25
N GLY A 39 -5.45 0.33 -1.72
CA GLY A 39 -6.29 1.28 -0.97
C GLY A 39 -7.77 1.14 -1.33
N GLY A 40 -8.57 2.13 -0.90
CA GLY A 40 -10.02 2.14 -1.16
C GLY A 40 -10.68 3.48 -0.88
N GLY A 41 -9.91 4.57 -0.88
CA GLY A 41 -10.32 5.87 -0.33
C GLY A 41 -11.65 6.41 -0.86
N LYS A 42 -11.87 6.43 -2.18
CA LYS A 42 -13.11 6.95 -2.80
C LYS A 42 -14.34 6.11 -2.46
N GLU A 43 -14.26 4.80 -2.68
CA GLU A 43 -15.40 3.88 -2.46
C GLU A 43 -15.78 3.84 -0.97
N ILE A 44 -14.77 3.85 -0.07
CA ILE A 44 -15.03 3.97 1.37
C ILE A 44 -15.75 5.28 1.68
N THR A 45 -15.29 6.41 1.12
CA THR A 45 -15.94 7.71 1.31
C THR A 45 -17.39 7.71 0.83
N ALA A 46 -17.65 7.13 -0.34
CA ALA A 46 -19.00 7.00 -0.88
C ALA A 46 -19.91 6.12 0.00
N ALA A 47 -19.40 5.00 0.48
CA ALA A 47 -20.15 4.10 1.36
C ALA A 47 -20.47 4.74 2.72
N LEU A 48 -19.52 5.45 3.32
CA LEU A 48 -19.77 6.19 4.57
C LEU A 48 -20.83 7.28 4.36
N ALA A 49 -20.80 8.01 3.25
CA ALA A 49 -21.82 9.01 2.93
C ALA A 49 -23.20 8.38 2.77
N GLN A 50 -23.30 7.21 2.14
CA GLN A 50 -24.58 6.50 1.97
C GLN A 50 -25.16 5.99 3.30
N THR A 51 -24.30 5.64 4.24
CA THR A 51 -24.74 5.14 5.57
C THR A 51 -24.90 6.25 6.62
N GLY A 52 -24.60 7.51 6.26
CA GLY A 52 -24.66 8.65 7.19
C GLY A 52 -23.58 8.64 8.28
N VAL A 53 -22.56 7.79 8.15
CA VAL A 53 -21.45 7.73 9.10
C VAL A 53 -20.46 8.86 8.81
N PRO A 54 -20.02 9.65 9.82
CA PRO A 54 -19.05 10.72 9.65
C PRO A 54 -17.77 10.25 8.96
N ASN A 55 -17.22 11.09 8.08
CA ASN A 55 -16.01 10.84 7.32
C ASN A 55 -15.06 12.03 7.44
N GLU A 56 -14.24 12.00 8.46
CA GLU A 56 -13.28 13.05 8.81
C GLU A 56 -11.84 12.57 8.60
N PHE A 57 -10.95 13.52 8.29
CA PHE A 57 -9.52 13.25 8.17
C PHE A 57 -8.75 14.22 9.06
N ILE A 58 -7.78 13.68 9.81
CA ILE A 58 -6.82 14.44 10.60
C ILE A 58 -5.42 14.01 10.17
N ALA A 59 -4.56 14.96 9.81
CA ALA A 59 -3.21 14.70 9.33
C ALA A 59 -3.13 13.64 8.21
N GLY A 60 -4.14 13.60 7.31
CA GLY A 60 -4.20 12.64 6.21
C GLY A 60 -4.69 11.24 6.59
N LEU A 61 -4.97 10.99 7.88
CA LEU A 61 -5.53 9.74 8.38
C LEU A 61 -7.04 9.88 8.59
N ARG A 62 -7.80 8.86 8.18
CA ARG A 62 -9.26 8.83 8.38
C ARG A 62 -9.58 8.52 9.83
N VAL A 63 -10.24 9.43 10.53
CA VAL A 63 -10.83 9.15 11.84
C VAL A 63 -11.83 8.00 11.66
N THR A 64 -11.66 6.93 12.42
CA THR A 64 -12.38 5.68 12.19
C THR A 64 -13.11 5.25 13.46
N SER A 65 -14.41 5.60 13.55
CA SER A 65 -15.28 5.09 14.61
C SER A 65 -15.53 3.59 14.44
N PRO A 66 -16.07 2.88 15.44
CA PRO A 66 -16.49 1.48 15.30
C PRO A 66 -17.45 1.28 14.11
N GLU A 67 -18.40 2.19 13.89
CA GLU A 67 -19.37 2.16 12.79
C GLU A 67 -18.65 2.39 11.44
N ALA A 68 -17.74 3.38 11.37
CA ALA A 68 -16.94 3.62 10.19
C ALA A 68 -16.05 2.42 9.85
N MET A 69 -15.49 1.75 10.88
CA MET A 69 -14.69 0.54 10.67
C MET A 69 -15.52 -0.60 10.07
N ALA A 70 -16.76 -0.80 10.52
CA ALA A 70 -17.64 -1.83 9.98
C ALA A 70 -17.95 -1.60 8.49
N VAL A 71 -18.30 -0.37 8.11
CA VAL A 71 -18.56 0.02 6.70
C VAL A 71 -17.28 -0.15 5.88
N MET A 72 -16.17 0.37 6.38
CA MET A 72 -14.87 0.32 5.72
C MET A 72 -14.42 -1.12 5.42
N GLN A 73 -14.53 -2.01 6.41
CA GLN A 73 -14.12 -3.40 6.26
C GLN A 73 -14.97 -4.12 5.20
N GLN A 74 -16.28 -3.89 5.14
CA GLN A 74 -17.14 -4.44 4.09
C GLN A 74 -16.71 -3.98 2.70
N VAL A 75 -16.39 -2.70 2.55
CA VAL A 75 -15.99 -2.13 1.25
C VAL A 75 -14.59 -2.62 0.86
N VAL A 76 -13.60 -2.46 1.74
CA VAL A 76 -12.21 -2.69 1.35
C VAL A 76 -11.87 -4.18 1.28
N CYS A 77 -12.36 -5.01 2.20
CA CYS A 77 -12.10 -6.46 2.18
C CYS A 77 -13.08 -7.20 1.25
N GLY A 78 -14.34 -6.80 1.23
CA GLY A 78 -15.37 -7.43 0.40
C GLY A 78 -15.37 -6.91 -1.02
N THR A 79 -15.73 -5.66 -1.23
CA THR A 79 -15.98 -5.14 -2.59
C THR A 79 -14.69 -4.96 -3.38
N ILE A 80 -13.74 -4.19 -2.86
CA ILE A 80 -12.52 -3.80 -3.59
C ILE A 80 -11.58 -5.00 -3.71
N ASN A 81 -11.24 -5.64 -2.59
CA ASN A 81 -10.31 -6.75 -2.59
C ASN A 81 -10.77 -7.87 -3.51
N GLN A 82 -12.04 -8.28 -3.40
CA GLN A 82 -12.59 -9.36 -4.23
C GLN A 82 -12.65 -8.99 -5.72
N ARG A 83 -12.89 -7.72 -6.07
CA ARG A 83 -12.82 -7.25 -7.45
C ARG A 83 -11.40 -7.35 -8.02
N VAL A 84 -10.38 -6.94 -7.25
CA VAL A 84 -8.97 -7.05 -7.65
C VAL A 84 -8.58 -8.52 -7.82
N VAL A 85 -8.90 -9.36 -6.84
CA VAL A 85 -8.61 -10.81 -6.88
C VAL A 85 -9.27 -11.48 -8.08
N ALA A 86 -10.57 -11.24 -8.32
CA ALA A 86 -11.28 -11.81 -9.45
C ALA A 86 -10.66 -11.40 -10.80
N SER A 87 -10.22 -10.15 -10.91
CA SER A 87 -9.55 -9.65 -12.11
C SER A 87 -8.19 -10.33 -12.35
N LEU A 88 -7.40 -10.55 -11.29
CA LEU A 88 -6.13 -11.27 -11.34
C LEU A 88 -6.33 -12.75 -11.72
N VAL A 89 -7.29 -13.41 -11.08
CA VAL A 89 -7.58 -14.83 -11.34
C VAL A 89 -8.04 -15.04 -12.78
N ARG A 90 -8.81 -14.12 -13.34
CA ARG A 90 -9.27 -14.16 -14.73
C ARG A 90 -8.12 -14.22 -15.74
N VAL A 91 -6.97 -13.63 -15.44
CA VAL A 91 -5.77 -13.68 -16.29
C VAL A 91 -4.76 -14.77 -15.88
N GLY A 92 -5.17 -15.72 -15.02
CA GLY A 92 -4.37 -16.86 -14.62
C GLY A 92 -3.44 -16.63 -13.43
N VAL A 93 -3.48 -15.48 -12.77
CA VAL A 93 -2.71 -15.21 -11.56
C VAL A 93 -3.34 -15.95 -10.37
N ARG A 94 -2.53 -16.63 -9.58
CA ARG A 94 -2.99 -17.33 -8.36
C ARG A 94 -3.12 -16.33 -7.19
N ALA A 95 -4.04 -15.39 -7.33
CA ALA A 95 -4.26 -14.34 -6.35
C ALA A 95 -5.04 -14.86 -5.13
N LEU A 96 -4.67 -14.38 -3.95
CA LEU A 96 -5.31 -14.70 -2.67
C LEU A 96 -5.67 -13.40 -1.96
N GLY A 97 -6.98 -13.13 -1.83
CA GLY A 97 -7.50 -11.95 -1.13
C GLY A 97 -7.39 -12.10 0.38
N LEU A 98 -6.73 -11.14 1.03
CA LEU A 98 -6.41 -11.17 2.45
C LEU A 98 -6.57 -9.78 3.08
N SER A 99 -6.70 -9.81 4.39
CA SER A 99 -6.46 -8.70 5.29
C SER A 99 -5.49 -9.11 6.39
N GLY A 100 -5.10 -8.23 7.26
CA GLY A 100 -4.29 -8.59 8.41
C GLY A 100 -5.01 -9.45 9.46
N LEU A 101 -6.34 -9.56 9.36
CA LEU A 101 -7.15 -10.42 10.23
C LEU A 101 -6.95 -11.90 9.93
N ASP A 102 -6.72 -12.22 8.65
CA ASP A 102 -6.54 -13.59 8.19
C ASP A 102 -5.25 -14.16 8.79
N LEU A 103 -5.36 -15.23 9.55
CA LEU A 103 -4.28 -15.82 10.37
C LEU A 103 -3.59 -14.86 11.34
N GLY A 104 -4.10 -13.62 11.51
CA GLY A 104 -3.40 -12.57 12.24
C GLY A 104 -2.10 -12.10 11.56
N LEU A 105 -2.08 -12.12 10.22
CA LEU A 105 -0.90 -11.82 9.39
C LEU A 105 -0.32 -10.43 9.66
N LEU A 106 -1.19 -9.45 9.96
CA LEU A 106 -0.78 -8.10 10.33
C LEU A 106 -1.42 -7.73 11.66
N ARG A 107 -0.61 -7.45 12.66
CA ARG A 107 -1.09 -7.00 13.97
C ARG A 107 -0.65 -5.57 14.24
N CYS A 108 -1.51 -4.83 14.93
CA CYS A 108 -1.31 -3.41 15.16
C CYS A 108 -1.64 -3.03 16.60
N VAL A 109 -1.16 -1.85 16.99
CA VAL A 109 -1.62 -1.12 18.17
C VAL A 109 -2.39 0.13 17.72
N PRO A 110 -3.24 0.75 18.56
CA PRO A 110 -3.87 2.02 18.23
C PRO A 110 -2.84 3.08 17.84
N HIS A 111 -3.05 3.71 16.68
CA HIS A 111 -2.17 4.78 16.18
C HIS A 111 -2.62 6.14 16.71
N ARG A 112 -1.77 6.77 17.50
CA ARG A 112 -2.05 8.07 18.15
C ARG A 112 -0.91 9.06 17.89
N PRO A 113 -0.74 9.51 16.62
CA PRO A 113 0.31 10.47 16.31
C PRO A 113 0.05 11.77 17.11
N ASP A 114 1.09 12.27 17.77
CA ASP A 114 1.03 13.49 18.60
C ASP A 114 -0.13 13.49 19.65
N GLY A 115 -0.54 12.29 20.12
CA GLY A 115 -1.63 12.13 21.06
C GLY A 115 -3.04 12.27 20.47
N LEU A 116 -3.19 12.34 19.16
CA LEU A 116 -4.48 12.44 18.48
C LEU A 116 -5.30 11.16 18.62
N GLU A 117 -6.56 11.30 19.00
CA GLU A 117 -7.51 10.19 19.07
C GLU A 117 -8.17 9.98 17.70
N LEU A 118 -7.77 8.96 16.99
CA LEU A 118 -8.25 8.64 15.65
C LEU A 118 -9.25 7.47 15.63
N GLY A 119 -9.65 6.97 16.80
CA GLY A 119 -10.50 5.79 16.92
C GLY A 119 -9.78 4.51 16.52
N ARG A 120 -10.38 3.70 15.65
CA ARG A 120 -9.81 2.43 15.17
C ARG A 120 -8.86 2.62 14.01
N VAL A 121 -7.85 3.46 14.19
CA VAL A 121 -6.70 3.58 13.27
C VAL A 121 -5.52 2.85 13.90
N GLY A 122 -4.90 1.94 13.14
CA GLY A 122 -3.83 1.07 13.60
C GLY A 122 -2.45 1.45 13.08
N LEU A 123 -1.43 1.21 13.91
CA LEU A 123 -0.02 1.18 13.53
C LEU A 123 0.46 -0.26 13.58
N ILE A 124 0.93 -0.81 12.46
CA ILE A 124 1.40 -2.20 12.39
C ILE A 124 2.68 -2.34 13.22
N THR A 125 2.68 -3.34 14.08
CA THR A 125 3.83 -3.67 14.95
C THR A 125 4.34 -5.09 14.73
N LEU A 126 3.54 -5.95 14.08
CA LEU A 126 3.94 -7.32 13.78
C LEU A 126 3.40 -7.75 12.41
N VAL A 127 4.26 -8.37 11.63
CA VAL A 127 3.95 -9.03 10.34
C VAL A 127 4.39 -10.49 10.44
N ASP A 128 3.50 -11.41 10.14
CA ASP A 128 3.86 -12.84 10.04
C ASP A 128 4.58 -13.12 8.71
N ALA A 129 5.87 -12.79 8.69
CA ALA A 129 6.72 -13.00 7.52
C ALA A 129 6.83 -14.48 7.14
N VAL A 130 6.75 -15.40 8.11
CA VAL A 130 6.86 -16.85 7.86
C VAL A 130 5.68 -17.34 7.04
N ALA A 131 4.46 -16.96 7.42
CA ALA A 131 3.27 -17.31 6.66
C ALA A 131 3.27 -16.67 5.27
N LEU A 132 3.70 -15.40 5.14
CA LEU A 132 3.79 -14.71 3.85
C LEU A 132 4.83 -15.36 2.92
N HIS A 133 6.00 -15.73 3.42
CA HIS A 133 7.00 -16.47 2.64
C HIS A 133 6.46 -17.83 2.16
N ALA A 134 5.71 -18.55 3.02
CA ALA A 134 5.11 -19.82 2.64
C ALA A 134 4.09 -19.66 1.50
N MET A 135 3.27 -18.61 1.51
CA MET A 135 2.32 -18.30 0.44
C MET A 135 3.04 -17.97 -0.87
N LEU A 136 4.05 -17.10 -0.82
CA LEU A 136 4.86 -16.71 -1.98
C LEU A 136 5.62 -17.91 -2.58
N ALA A 137 6.10 -18.82 -1.75
CA ALA A 137 6.78 -20.05 -2.20
C ALA A 137 5.85 -21.00 -2.98
N GLN A 138 4.51 -20.95 -2.74
CA GLN A 138 3.51 -21.67 -3.52
C GLN A 138 3.17 -20.98 -4.85
N GLY A 139 3.80 -19.85 -5.16
CA GLY A 139 3.49 -19.03 -6.33
C GLY A 139 2.13 -18.33 -6.22
N TRP A 140 1.65 -18.11 -5.00
CA TRP A 140 0.46 -17.29 -4.76
C TRP A 140 0.83 -15.82 -4.74
N VAL A 141 -0.16 -14.98 -5.08
CA VAL A 141 -0.06 -13.52 -5.01
C VAL A 141 -0.98 -13.02 -3.89
N PRO A 142 -0.47 -12.89 -2.63
CA PRO A 142 -1.23 -12.29 -1.55
C PRO A 142 -1.64 -10.87 -1.93
N THR A 143 -2.93 -10.55 -1.79
CA THR A 143 -3.53 -9.27 -2.16
C THR A 143 -4.22 -8.68 -0.93
N PHE A 144 -3.59 -7.69 -0.30
CA PHE A 144 -4.01 -7.17 1.00
C PHE A 144 -4.95 -5.97 0.91
N ALA A 145 -6.06 -6.10 1.61
CA ALA A 145 -6.85 -4.96 2.08
C ALA A 145 -6.20 -4.37 3.35
N PRO A 146 -6.17 -3.03 3.53
CA PRO A 146 -5.46 -2.36 4.61
C PRO A 146 -6.23 -2.38 5.95
N VAL A 147 -6.47 -3.57 6.46
CA VAL A 147 -7.08 -3.83 7.76
C VAL A 147 -6.15 -4.73 8.55
N ALA A 148 -5.93 -4.43 9.83
CA ALA A 148 -5.08 -5.19 10.72
C ALA A 148 -5.82 -5.61 12.00
N LEU A 149 -5.30 -6.63 12.68
CA LEU A 149 -5.81 -7.15 13.95
C LEU A 149 -5.14 -6.42 15.12
N GLY A 150 -5.92 -5.85 16.01
CA GLY A 150 -5.43 -5.28 17.28
C GLY A 150 -4.71 -6.34 18.11
N LEU A 151 -3.48 -6.02 18.54
CA LEU A 151 -2.63 -6.96 19.28
C LEU A 151 -3.21 -7.32 20.64
N ASP A 152 -3.75 -6.32 21.35
CA ASP A 152 -4.19 -6.46 22.72
C ASP A 152 -5.69 -6.76 22.84
N ASP A 153 -6.51 -6.22 21.95
CA ASP A 153 -7.97 -6.27 22.03
C ASP A 153 -8.66 -7.18 21.02
N GLY A 154 -7.91 -7.66 20.00
CA GLY A 154 -8.44 -8.52 18.96
C GLY A 154 -9.44 -7.84 18.01
N LEU A 155 -9.53 -6.50 18.04
CA LEU A 155 -10.44 -5.73 17.20
C LEU A 155 -9.82 -5.46 15.82
N SER A 156 -10.67 -5.15 14.85
CA SER A 156 -10.20 -4.71 13.51
C SER A 156 -9.85 -3.22 13.53
N TYR A 157 -8.75 -2.88 12.86
CA TYR A 157 -8.25 -1.52 12.72
C TYR A 157 -8.03 -1.17 11.25
N ASN A 158 -8.41 0.05 10.89
CA ASN A 158 -8.04 0.68 9.63
C ASN A 158 -6.55 1.05 9.67
N VAL A 159 -5.80 0.66 8.65
CA VAL A 159 -4.41 1.07 8.50
C VAL A 159 -4.25 1.80 7.17
N ASN A 160 -3.41 2.82 7.14
CA ASN A 160 -3.05 3.44 5.87
C ASN A 160 -2.35 2.40 4.96
N ALA A 161 -2.78 2.28 3.70
CA ALA A 161 -2.26 1.27 2.77
C ALA A 161 -0.76 1.43 2.48
N ASP A 162 -0.22 2.66 2.52
CA ASP A 162 1.22 2.89 2.40
C ASP A 162 1.96 2.31 3.59
N MET A 163 1.44 2.49 4.81
CA MET A 163 2.01 1.92 6.04
C MET A 163 1.93 0.38 6.05
N VAL A 164 0.85 -0.21 5.51
CA VAL A 164 0.77 -1.67 5.31
C VAL A 164 1.89 -2.13 4.39
N ALA A 165 2.04 -1.50 3.23
CA ALA A 165 3.05 -1.87 2.25
C ALA A 165 4.48 -1.70 2.79
N GLN A 166 4.75 -0.63 3.54
CA GLN A 166 6.03 -0.38 4.21
C GLN A 166 6.35 -1.47 5.24
N ALA A 167 5.42 -1.78 6.14
CA ALA A 167 5.62 -2.80 7.18
C ALA A 167 5.86 -4.20 6.58
N VAL A 168 5.08 -4.55 5.56
CA VAL A 168 5.23 -5.83 4.85
C VAL A 168 6.56 -5.90 4.10
N ALA A 169 6.94 -4.85 3.37
CA ALA A 169 8.21 -4.82 2.65
C ALA A 169 9.41 -4.91 3.61
N GLY A 170 9.38 -4.21 4.73
CA GLY A 170 10.41 -4.30 5.75
C GLY A 170 10.54 -5.69 6.36
N ALA A 171 9.42 -6.36 6.66
CA ALA A 171 9.41 -7.70 7.23
C ALA A 171 9.86 -8.79 6.24
N LEU A 172 9.74 -8.56 4.94
CA LEU A 172 10.08 -9.51 3.87
C LEU A 172 11.43 -9.24 3.19
N ALA A 173 12.33 -8.50 3.82
CA ALA A 173 13.63 -8.20 3.22
C ALA A 173 14.44 -9.47 2.88
N PRO A 174 15.17 -9.51 1.74
CA PRO A 174 15.35 -8.42 0.77
C PRO A 174 14.12 -8.20 -0.11
N SER A 175 13.61 -6.98 -0.15
CA SER A 175 12.39 -6.63 -0.86
C SER A 175 12.52 -5.34 -1.68
N GLU A 176 11.73 -5.25 -2.75
CA GLU A 176 11.42 -4.00 -3.44
C GLU A 176 9.99 -3.58 -3.12
N LEU A 177 9.78 -2.35 -2.64
CA LEU A 177 8.45 -1.76 -2.55
C LEU A 177 8.19 -0.86 -3.76
N VAL A 178 7.16 -1.16 -4.53
CA VAL A 178 6.76 -0.40 -5.72
C VAL A 178 5.47 0.36 -5.44
N PHE A 179 5.54 1.68 -5.39
CA PHE A 179 4.36 2.55 -5.39
C PHE A 179 3.90 2.80 -6.81
N VAL A 180 2.80 2.18 -7.20
CA VAL A 180 2.16 2.42 -8.50
C VAL A 180 1.17 3.57 -8.37
N SER A 181 1.34 4.60 -9.18
CA SER A 181 0.52 5.80 -9.17
C SER A 181 0.27 6.30 -10.60
N ASN A 182 -0.31 7.50 -10.73
CA ASN A 182 -0.56 8.15 -12.01
C ASN A 182 0.64 8.89 -12.61
N VAL A 183 1.80 8.87 -11.94
CA VAL A 183 3.02 9.55 -12.42
C VAL A 183 4.12 8.54 -12.75
N PRO A 184 4.92 8.78 -13.79
CA PRO A 184 5.96 7.84 -14.22
C PRO A 184 7.14 7.73 -13.25
N GLY A 185 7.25 8.63 -12.28
CA GLY A 185 8.31 8.74 -11.28
C GLY A 185 8.37 10.16 -10.73
N VAL A 186 9.48 10.51 -10.06
CA VAL A 186 9.77 11.88 -9.67
C VAL A 186 10.32 12.62 -10.89
N ILE A 187 9.67 13.72 -11.25
CA ILE A 187 10.05 14.55 -12.41
C ILE A 187 10.80 15.77 -11.88
N LEU A 188 12.04 15.94 -12.30
CA LEU A 188 12.82 17.16 -12.10
C LEU A 188 13.24 17.70 -13.47
N GLU A 189 13.13 19.00 -13.68
CA GLU A 189 13.47 19.66 -14.95
C GLU A 189 12.82 19.04 -16.19
N GLY A 190 11.62 18.46 -16.04
CA GLY A 190 10.87 17.83 -17.13
C GLY A 190 11.19 16.36 -17.41
N GLU A 191 12.18 15.78 -16.72
CA GLU A 191 12.63 14.40 -16.90
C GLU A 191 12.40 13.55 -15.66
N VAL A 192 12.11 12.25 -15.86
CA VAL A 192 12.02 11.31 -14.74
C VAL A 192 13.42 11.01 -14.21
N VAL A 193 13.65 11.33 -12.95
CA VAL A 193 14.92 11.05 -12.29
C VAL A 193 15.01 9.55 -11.98
N PRO A 194 16.03 8.83 -12.47
CA PRO A 194 16.09 7.37 -12.29
C PRO A 194 16.39 6.94 -10.86
N VAL A 195 17.16 7.74 -10.12
CA VAL A 195 17.57 7.43 -8.74
C VAL A 195 17.59 8.71 -7.90
N LEU A 196 17.05 8.61 -6.69
CA LEU A 196 17.14 9.66 -5.66
C LEU A 196 17.51 9.03 -4.31
N ASP A 197 18.43 9.67 -3.60
CA ASP A 197 18.71 9.39 -2.20
C ASP A 197 17.98 10.38 -1.27
N GLN A 198 18.10 10.15 0.04
CA GLN A 198 17.45 11.00 1.03
C GLN A 198 17.92 12.46 0.94
N VAL A 199 19.21 12.69 0.71
CA VAL A 199 19.78 14.05 0.66
C VAL A 199 19.23 14.82 -0.55
N ALA A 200 19.21 14.16 -1.72
CA ALA A 200 18.68 14.76 -2.94
C ALA A 200 17.17 15.05 -2.81
N VAL A 201 16.39 14.17 -2.16
CA VAL A 201 14.97 14.40 -1.88
C VAL A 201 14.78 15.64 -1.00
N GLU A 202 15.53 15.76 0.11
CA GLU A 202 15.40 16.90 1.01
C GLU A 202 15.79 18.23 0.32
N GLN A 203 16.85 18.22 -0.47
CA GLN A 203 17.26 19.39 -1.26
C GLN A 203 16.20 19.78 -2.28
N ALA A 204 15.64 18.79 -3.00
CA ALA A 204 14.61 19.04 -4.01
C ALA A 204 13.30 19.56 -3.40
N ILE A 205 12.93 19.12 -2.19
CA ILE A 205 11.80 19.69 -1.45
C ILE A 205 12.12 21.12 -1.01
N ALA A 206 13.30 21.34 -0.44
CA ALA A 206 13.69 22.67 0.08
C ALA A 206 13.76 23.76 -1.01
N CYS A 207 14.21 23.41 -2.23
CA CYS A 207 14.22 24.33 -3.37
C CYS A 207 12.90 24.39 -4.15
N GLY A 208 11.87 23.60 -3.77
CA GLY A 208 10.55 23.58 -4.41
C GLY A 208 10.48 22.77 -5.71
N ALA A 209 11.55 22.09 -6.12
CA ALA A 209 11.55 21.20 -7.28
C ALA A 209 10.63 19.99 -7.09
N ILE A 210 10.56 19.47 -5.85
CA ILE A 210 9.52 18.51 -5.44
C ILE A 210 8.48 19.28 -4.62
N SER A 211 7.22 19.26 -5.06
CA SER A 211 6.14 20.02 -4.43
C SER A 211 4.80 19.27 -4.47
N GLY A 212 3.79 19.79 -3.78
CA GLY A 212 2.42 19.29 -3.80
C GLY A 212 2.29 17.81 -3.46
N GLY A 213 1.53 17.08 -4.25
CA GLY A 213 1.24 15.65 -4.03
C GLY A 213 2.43 14.69 -4.22
N MET A 214 3.59 15.19 -4.70
CA MET A 214 4.80 14.36 -4.80
C MET A 214 5.52 14.27 -3.44
N ILE A 215 5.46 15.31 -2.60
CA ILE A 215 6.10 15.31 -1.27
C ILE A 215 5.69 14.08 -0.43
N PRO A 216 4.39 13.80 -0.21
CA PRO A 216 4.01 12.61 0.57
C PRO A 216 4.48 11.30 -0.06
N LYS A 217 4.59 11.22 -1.40
CA LYS A 217 5.07 10.00 -2.08
C LYS A 217 6.56 9.74 -1.84
N VAL A 218 7.39 10.77 -1.99
CA VAL A 218 8.84 10.61 -1.71
C VAL A 218 9.10 10.39 -0.23
N ARG A 219 8.33 11.01 0.67
CA ARG A 219 8.38 10.72 2.12
C ARG A 219 8.04 9.26 2.40
N ALA A 220 6.94 8.76 1.84
CA ALA A 220 6.56 7.34 1.99
C ALA A 220 7.64 6.39 1.46
N ALA A 221 8.38 6.77 0.41
CA ALA A 221 9.50 5.99 -0.10
C ALA A 221 10.67 5.96 0.90
N LEU A 222 11.04 7.09 1.49
CA LEU A 222 12.10 7.17 2.51
C LEU A 222 11.69 6.41 3.79
N ASP A 223 10.45 6.56 4.24
CA ASP A 223 9.92 5.84 5.40
C ASP A 223 9.95 4.32 5.21
N ALA A 224 9.67 3.84 3.99
CA ALA A 224 9.76 2.41 3.66
C ALA A 224 11.19 1.87 3.73
N LEU A 225 12.19 2.64 3.29
CA LEU A 225 13.60 2.29 3.46
C LEU A 225 13.98 2.23 4.94
N ALA A 226 13.55 3.23 5.72
CA ALA A 226 13.77 3.26 7.17
C ALA A 226 13.07 2.07 7.88
N ALA A 227 11.94 1.59 7.36
CA ALA A 227 11.24 0.41 7.86
C ALA A 227 11.89 -0.93 7.43
N GLY A 228 12.98 -0.92 6.64
CA GLY A 228 13.75 -2.10 6.28
C GLY A 228 13.54 -2.61 4.84
N ALA A 229 12.76 -1.95 4.00
CA ALA A 229 12.73 -2.27 2.58
C ALA A 229 14.12 -2.04 1.96
N THR A 230 14.57 -2.97 1.13
CA THR A 230 15.92 -2.88 0.52
C THR A 230 15.97 -1.83 -0.59
N GLN A 231 14.87 -1.66 -1.29
CA GLN A 231 14.69 -0.73 -2.40
C GLN A 231 13.26 -0.27 -2.44
N VAL A 232 13.05 0.98 -2.83
CA VAL A 232 11.71 1.52 -3.11
C VAL A 232 11.67 2.12 -4.49
N ARG A 233 10.53 2.03 -5.17
CA ARG A 233 10.33 2.59 -6.50
C ARG A 233 8.98 3.29 -6.61
N ILE A 234 8.96 4.48 -7.20
CA ILE A 234 7.74 5.20 -7.56
C ILE A 234 7.61 5.16 -9.08
N THR A 235 6.47 4.67 -9.58
CA THR A 235 6.23 4.52 -11.02
C THR A 235 4.74 4.55 -11.35
N ASN A 236 4.40 4.50 -12.64
CA ASN A 236 3.05 4.22 -13.15
C ASN A 236 2.97 2.81 -13.76
N LEU A 237 1.82 2.42 -14.30
CA LEU A 237 1.65 1.11 -14.93
C LEU A 237 2.58 0.91 -16.13
N ALA A 238 2.81 1.94 -16.94
CA ALA A 238 3.71 1.84 -18.09
C ALA A 238 5.16 1.55 -17.68
N GLY A 239 5.60 2.08 -16.54
CA GLY A 239 6.91 1.83 -15.96
C GLY A 239 6.97 0.64 -14.98
N PHE A 240 5.91 -0.14 -14.83
CA PHE A 240 5.82 -1.19 -13.82
C PHE A 240 6.98 -2.19 -13.87
N ALA A 241 7.38 -2.63 -15.03
CA ALA A 241 8.44 -3.63 -15.19
C ALA A 241 9.83 -3.13 -14.71
N SER A 242 10.21 -1.90 -15.08
CA SER A 242 11.59 -1.40 -14.85
C SER A 242 11.74 0.11 -14.77
N GLY A 243 10.68 0.88 -15.09
CA GLY A 243 10.70 2.34 -15.09
C GLY A 243 10.49 2.94 -13.71
N GLY A 244 10.51 4.27 -13.66
CA GLY A 244 10.27 5.03 -12.44
C GLY A 244 11.53 5.53 -11.75
N THR A 245 11.33 6.11 -10.57
CA THR A 245 12.41 6.61 -9.70
C THR A 245 12.67 5.61 -8.59
N ARG A 246 13.92 5.20 -8.43
CA ARG A 246 14.38 4.28 -7.37
C ARG A 246 14.99 5.03 -6.21
N PHE A 247 14.76 4.48 -5.01
CA PHE A 247 15.32 4.94 -3.75
C PHE A 247 16.02 3.74 -3.08
N PHE A 248 17.21 3.98 -2.53
CA PHE A 248 17.98 2.96 -1.83
C PHE A 248 18.30 3.44 -0.42
N ALA A 249 18.48 2.49 0.51
CA ALA A 249 19.05 2.78 1.81
C ALA A 249 20.50 3.25 1.62
N SER A 250 20.87 4.29 2.37
CA SER A 250 22.23 4.88 2.38
C SER A 250 23.23 3.93 3.03
#